data_aa2a1ed67a0ea46eeecbacd313fcbf20
#
_entry.id   aa2a1ed67a0ea46eeecbacd313fcbf20
#
_cell.length_a   1.000
_cell.length_b   1.000
_cell.length_c   1.000
_cell.angle_alpha   90.00
_cell.angle_beta   90.00
_cell.angle_gamma   90.00
#
_symmetry.space_group_name_H-M   'P 1'
#
loop_
_entity.id
_entity.type
_entity.pdbx_description
1 polymer ?
#
loop_
_entity_poly.entity_id
_entity_poly.type
_entity_poly.pdbx_seq_one_letter_code
_entity_poly.pdbx_strand_id
1 'polypeptide(L)'
;FDRNLVEEKSAHNYVSYVDKESERQIIEALSTLLPEAGFIAEEGSGSLTDEEYCWVIDPLDGTSNYIHDIAPYCVSIALRNRKELLLGVVYEVCRDECFYAVKGGKAYLDGNEIHVSDVSVLDNAFIALGFPYNSDAYRPVAAHLVDRLYGFAGGTRLMGSAAAELCYVAAGRFDARIEAYLGPWDV
;
A
#
# COMPACT_ATOMS: atom_id res chain seq x y z
N PHE A 1 -10.36 19.27 4.99
CA PHE A 1 -10.99 17.94 5.17
C PHE A 1 -12.13 18.02 6.18
N ASP A 2 -13.31 17.53 5.82
CA ASP A 2 -14.48 17.48 6.71
C ASP A 2 -14.64 16.06 7.27
N ARG A 3 -14.32 15.87 8.56
CA ARG A 3 -14.43 14.57 9.25
C ARG A 3 -15.86 14.04 9.35
N ASN A 4 -16.88 14.88 9.19
CA ASN A 4 -18.28 14.44 9.21
C ASN A 4 -18.68 13.67 7.96
N LEU A 5 -17.84 13.68 6.91
CA LEU A 5 -18.05 12.98 5.64
C LEU A 5 -17.26 11.66 5.57
N VAL A 6 -16.75 11.16 6.70
CA VAL A 6 -16.11 9.84 6.81
C VAL A 6 -17.18 8.79 7.01
N GLU A 7 -17.10 7.72 6.22
CA GLU A 7 -17.97 6.55 6.34
C GLU A 7 -17.16 5.36 6.90
N GLU A 8 -17.78 4.49 7.67
CA GLU A 8 -17.17 3.25 8.16
C GLU A 8 -17.63 2.08 7.27
N LYS A 9 -16.71 1.47 6.50
CA LYS A 9 -16.99 0.30 5.66
C LYS A 9 -17.22 -0.96 6.50
N SER A 10 -16.45 -1.10 7.59
CA SER A 10 -16.54 -2.16 8.60
C SER A 10 -15.84 -1.69 9.87
N ALA A 11 -15.90 -2.45 10.96
CA ALA A 11 -15.28 -2.05 12.23
C ALA A 11 -13.84 -1.58 12.04
N HIS A 12 -13.58 -0.29 12.33
CA HIS A 12 -12.31 0.40 12.20
C HIS A 12 -11.74 0.55 10.77
N ASN A 13 -12.50 0.18 9.74
CA ASN A 13 -12.15 0.38 8.35
C ASN A 13 -12.97 1.54 7.78
N TYR A 14 -12.31 2.61 7.39
CA TYR A 14 -12.93 3.88 7.02
C TYR A 14 -12.74 4.18 5.53
N VAL A 15 -13.66 4.96 4.98
CA VAL A 15 -13.56 5.60 3.68
C VAL A 15 -14.00 7.05 3.80
N SER A 16 -13.36 7.91 3.08
CA SER A 16 -13.76 9.31 2.97
C SER A 16 -14.22 9.63 1.54
N TYR A 17 -14.80 10.81 1.37
CA TYR A 17 -15.10 11.31 0.02
C TYR A 17 -13.83 11.51 -0.81
N VAL A 18 -12.66 11.67 -0.15
CA VAL A 18 -11.36 11.84 -0.82
C VAL A 18 -10.94 10.55 -1.51
N ASP A 19 -11.10 9.39 -0.85
CA ASP A 19 -10.82 8.08 -1.46
C ASP A 19 -11.64 7.90 -2.74
N LYS A 20 -12.96 8.12 -2.66
CA LYS A 20 -13.89 7.95 -3.78
C LYS A 20 -13.60 8.92 -4.93
N GLU A 21 -13.31 10.18 -4.62
CA GLU A 21 -13.01 11.19 -5.64
C GLU A 21 -11.63 10.96 -6.27
N SER A 22 -10.62 10.57 -5.48
CA SER A 22 -9.31 10.19 -5.99
C SER A 22 -9.41 9.00 -6.94
N GLU A 23 -10.13 7.94 -6.55
CA GLU A 23 -10.37 6.78 -7.41
C GLU A 23 -11.00 7.19 -8.74
N ARG A 24 -12.06 7.99 -8.70
CA ARG A 24 -12.74 8.48 -9.91
C ARG A 24 -11.78 9.21 -10.85
N GLN A 25 -10.98 10.14 -10.31
CA GLN A 25 -10.03 10.92 -11.12
C GLN A 25 -8.90 10.06 -11.69
N ILE A 26 -8.37 9.12 -10.90
CA ILE A 26 -7.33 8.18 -11.35
C ILE A 26 -7.88 7.30 -12.49
N ILE A 27 -9.07 6.71 -12.33
CA ILE A 27 -9.70 5.87 -13.36
C ILE A 27 -9.93 6.69 -14.65
N GLU A 28 -10.44 7.91 -14.54
CA GLU A 28 -10.66 8.79 -15.71
C GLU A 28 -9.35 9.06 -16.46
N ALA A 29 -8.26 9.36 -15.74
CA ALA A 29 -6.96 9.61 -16.34
C ALA A 29 -6.38 8.34 -16.99
N LEU A 30 -6.40 7.21 -16.29
CA LEU A 30 -5.85 5.94 -16.78
C LEU A 30 -6.65 5.38 -17.95
N SER A 31 -7.98 5.59 -18.00
CA SER A 31 -8.83 5.21 -19.14
C SER A 31 -8.44 5.93 -20.43
N THR A 32 -7.83 7.12 -20.35
CA THR A 32 -7.31 7.81 -21.53
C THR A 32 -5.96 7.29 -21.98
N LEU A 33 -5.16 6.74 -21.06
CA LEU A 33 -3.82 6.19 -21.35
C LEU A 33 -3.89 4.78 -21.95
N LEU A 34 -4.79 3.94 -21.45
CA LEU A 34 -4.97 2.57 -21.90
C LEU A 34 -6.47 2.20 -21.89
N PRO A 35 -7.22 2.63 -22.95
CA PRO A 35 -8.68 2.48 -22.98
C PRO A 35 -9.20 1.05 -22.91
N GLU A 36 -8.38 0.07 -23.32
CA GLU A 36 -8.71 -1.36 -23.30
C GLU A 36 -8.44 -2.05 -21.95
N ALA A 37 -7.89 -1.36 -20.96
CA ALA A 37 -7.62 -1.95 -19.66
C ALA A 37 -8.86 -1.92 -18.75
N GLY A 38 -9.05 -3.01 -18.00
CA GLY A 38 -9.98 -3.06 -16.87
C GLY A 38 -9.40 -2.43 -15.61
N PHE A 39 -10.19 -2.43 -14.54
CA PHE A 39 -9.81 -1.83 -13.25
C PHE A 39 -10.16 -2.77 -12.10
N ILE A 40 -9.25 -2.85 -11.13
CA ILE A 40 -9.48 -3.35 -9.77
C ILE A 40 -9.16 -2.18 -8.85
N ALA A 41 -10.15 -1.68 -8.14
CA ALA A 41 -9.97 -0.52 -7.28
C ALA A 41 -10.62 -0.76 -5.91
N GLU A 42 -10.02 -0.23 -4.85
CA GLU A 42 -10.43 -0.50 -3.47
C GLU A 42 -11.86 -0.04 -3.20
N GLU A 43 -12.26 1.12 -3.72
CA GLU A 43 -13.58 1.71 -3.47
C GLU A 43 -14.68 1.13 -4.37
N GLY A 44 -14.32 0.17 -5.24
CA GLY A 44 -15.26 -0.65 -6.00
C GLY A 44 -15.77 0.00 -7.29
N SER A 45 -15.19 1.09 -7.75
CA SER A 45 -15.53 1.69 -9.06
C SER A 45 -15.01 0.85 -10.24
N GLY A 46 -14.16 -0.14 -9.97
CA GLY A 46 -13.65 -1.08 -10.95
C GLY A 46 -14.41 -2.38 -10.96
N SER A 47 -14.61 -2.98 -12.13
CA SER A 47 -15.09 -4.34 -12.29
C SER A 47 -13.97 -5.20 -12.87
N LEU A 48 -13.74 -6.38 -12.28
CA LEU A 48 -12.96 -7.45 -12.91
C LEU A 48 -13.73 -7.92 -14.14
N THR A 49 -13.21 -7.56 -15.27
CA THR A 49 -13.67 -7.99 -16.57
C THR A 49 -12.57 -8.83 -17.23
N ASP A 50 -12.83 -9.40 -18.40
CA ASP A 50 -11.92 -10.38 -19.04
C ASP A 50 -10.83 -9.69 -19.90
N GLU A 51 -10.43 -8.45 -19.57
CA GLU A 51 -9.42 -7.70 -20.29
C GLU A 51 -8.02 -8.30 -20.14
N GLU A 52 -7.19 -8.10 -21.19
CA GLU A 52 -5.78 -8.50 -21.20
C GLU A 52 -4.98 -7.71 -20.15
N TYR A 53 -5.27 -6.42 -20.01
CA TYR A 53 -4.62 -5.50 -19.06
C TYR A 53 -5.60 -5.04 -18.00
N CYS A 54 -5.08 -4.84 -16.79
CA CYS A 54 -5.88 -4.38 -15.68
C CYS A 54 -5.06 -3.44 -14.79
N TRP A 55 -5.59 -2.24 -14.55
CA TRP A 55 -5.10 -1.34 -13.52
C TRP A 55 -5.56 -1.82 -12.14
N VAL A 56 -4.66 -1.81 -11.18
CA VAL A 56 -4.94 -2.10 -9.77
C VAL A 56 -4.66 -0.84 -8.99
N ILE A 57 -5.64 -0.34 -8.21
CA ILE A 57 -5.60 1.00 -7.64
C ILE A 57 -6.01 0.95 -6.18
N ASP A 58 -5.17 1.51 -5.32
CA ASP A 58 -5.56 2.03 -4.02
C ASP A 58 -5.46 3.56 -4.08
N PRO A 59 -6.60 4.27 -4.05
CA PRO A 59 -6.62 5.72 -4.20
C PRO A 59 -6.09 6.46 -2.96
N LEU A 60 -6.08 5.81 -1.80
CA LEU A 60 -5.60 6.37 -0.54
C LEU A 60 -5.26 5.27 0.48
N ASP A 61 -4.13 4.58 0.30
CA ASP A 61 -3.62 3.67 1.33
C ASP A 61 -3.18 4.46 2.57
N GLY A 62 -3.71 4.06 3.72
CA GLY A 62 -3.57 4.80 4.97
C GLY A 62 -4.70 5.80 5.22
N THR A 63 -5.95 5.49 4.83
CA THR A 63 -7.14 6.32 5.04
C THR A 63 -7.28 6.78 6.50
N SER A 64 -7.04 5.89 7.48
CA SER A 64 -7.07 6.25 8.90
C SER A 64 -6.01 7.31 9.25
N ASN A 65 -4.81 7.19 8.71
CA ASN A 65 -3.74 8.17 8.88
C ASN A 65 -4.15 9.53 8.30
N TYR A 66 -4.69 9.53 7.07
CA TYR A 66 -5.19 10.74 6.43
C TYR A 66 -6.26 11.44 7.26
N ILE A 67 -7.27 10.70 7.76
CA ILE A 67 -8.35 11.23 8.59
C ILE A 67 -7.80 11.89 9.88
N HIS A 68 -6.74 11.34 10.44
CA HIS A 68 -6.11 11.82 11.67
C HIS A 68 -4.95 12.81 11.44
N ASP A 69 -4.66 13.17 10.19
CA ASP A 69 -3.57 14.08 9.81
C ASP A 69 -2.19 13.59 10.31
N ILE A 70 -1.93 12.30 10.12
CA ILE A 70 -0.64 11.65 10.44
C ILE A 70 -0.09 10.90 9.23
N ALA A 71 1.22 10.93 9.07
CA ALA A 71 1.93 10.21 8.00
C ALA A 71 2.20 8.74 8.39
N PRO A 72 2.44 7.86 7.40
CA PRO A 72 2.32 8.08 5.94
C PRO A 72 0.92 7.79 5.42
N TYR A 73 0.59 8.31 4.26
CA TYR A 73 -0.48 7.84 3.38
C TYR A 73 -0.05 8.05 1.92
N CYS A 74 -0.51 7.19 1.04
CA CYS A 74 -0.06 7.19 -0.35
C CYS A 74 -1.16 6.80 -1.34
N VAL A 75 -0.89 7.03 -2.62
CA VAL A 75 -1.63 6.49 -3.75
C VAL A 75 -0.84 5.33 -4.33
N SER A 76 -1.46 4.18 -4.51
CA SER A 76 -0.85 3.00 -5.13
C SER A 76 -1.53 2.68 -6.45
N ILE A 77 -0.76 2.56 -7.52
CA ILE A 77 -1.24 2.24 -8.87
C ILE A 77 -0.33 1.18 -9.48
N ALA A 78 -0.90 0.08 -9.94
CA ALA A 78 -0.17 -0.93 -10.69
C ALA A 78 -0.89 -1.27 -11.98
N LEU A 79 -0.12 -1.66 -13.01
CA LEU A 79 -0.64 -2.27 -14.23
C LEU A 79 -0.20 -3.73 -14.27
N ARG A 80 -1.13 -4.62 -14.48
CA ARG A 80 -0.88 -6.05 -14.71
C ARG A 80 -1.49 -6.52 -16.02
N ASN A 81 -0.94 -7.58 -16.56
CA ASN A 81 -1.67 -8.43 -17.48
C ASN A 81 -2.20 -9.69 -16.75
N ARG A 82 -2.75 -10.67 -17.47
CA ARG A 82 -3.27 -11.91 -16.88
C ARG A 82 -2.22 -12.76 -16.14
N LYS A 83 -0.93 -12.51 -16.35
CA LYS A 83 0.16 -13.37 -15.86
C LYS A 83 1.03 -12.69 -14.80
N GLU A 84 1.20 -11.37 -14.90
CA GLU A 84 2.26 -10.69 -14.16
C GLU A 84 2.04 -9.18 -14.02
N LEU A 85 2.68 -8.56 -13.03
CA LEU A 85 2.79 -7.12 -12.90
C LEU A 85 3.74 -6.57 -13.96
N LEU A 86 3.32 -5.47 -14.59
CA LEU A 86 4.09 -4.79 -15.64
C LEU A 86 4.75 -3.52 -15.12
N LEU A 87 4.06 -2.78 -14.28
CA LEU A 87 4.60 -1.61 -13.58
C LEU A 87 3.86 -1.39 -12.26
N GLY A 88 4.52 -0.69 -11.35
CA GLY A 88 3.93 -0.18 -10.12
C GLY A 88 4.44 1.22 -9.83
N VAL A 89 3.58 2.06 -9.30
CA VAL A 89 3.87 3.42 -8.85
C VAL A 89 3.18 3.63 -7.50
N VAL A 90 3.94 4.10 -6.51
CA VAL A 90 3.40 4.51 -5.21
C VAL A 90 3.88 5.92 -4.93
N TYR A 91 2.92 6.84 -4.71
CA TYR A 91 3.23 8.22 -4.37
C TYR A 91 2.90 8.48 -2.89
N GLU A 92 3.92 8.61 -2.06
CA GLU A 92 3.79 8.96 -0.65
C GLU A 92 3.62 10.47 -0.52
N VAL A 93 2.40 10.87 -0.16
CA VAL A 93 1.93 12.26 -0.26
C VAL A 93 2.62 13.17 0.75
N CYS A 94 2.85 12.69 1.99
CA CYS A 94 3.37 13.54 3.07
C CYS A 94 4.84 13.93 2.88
N ARG A 95 5.61 13.11 2.14
CA ARG A 95 7.03 13.34 1.89
C ARG A 95 7.31 13.80 0.46
N ASP A 96 6.27 13.85 -0.40
CA ASP A 96 6.41 14.16 -1.83
C ASP A 96 7.39 13.19 -2.52
N GLU A 97 7.24 11.88 -2.24
CA GLU A 97 8.13 10.82 -2.71
C GLU A 97 7.41 9.90 -3.69
N CYS A 98 7.96 9.72 -4.89
CA CYS A 98 7.43 8.84 -5.92
C CYS A 98 8.30 7.59 -6.09
N PHE A 99 7.79 6.45 -5.66
CA PHE A 99 8.39 5.14 -5.87
C PHE A 99 7.83 4.50 -7.14
N TYR A 100 8.67 3.92 -7.97
CA TYR A 100 8.19 3.22 -9.16
C TYR A 100 9.13 2.13 -9.65
N ALA A 101 8.57 1.14 -10.31
CA ALA A 101 9.31 0.11 -11.01
C ALA A 101 8.54 -0.35 -12.26
N VAL A 102 9.30 -0.80 -13.28
CA VAL A 102 8.76 -1.44 -14.48
C VAL A 102 9.36 -2.83 -14.58
N LYS A 103 8.56 -3.79 -15.01
CA LYS A 103 9.00 -5.18 -15.19
C LYS A 103 10.29 -5.29 -15.98
N GLY A 104 11.23 -6.07 -15.44
CA GLY A 104 12.56 -6.26 -16.02
C GLY A 104 13.52 -5.08 -15.83
N GLY A 105 13.04 -3.99 -15.25
CA GLY A 105 13.84 -2.83 -14.84
C GLY A 105 14.27 -2.89 -13.39
N LYS A 106 14.69 -1.75 -12.87
CA LYS A 106 15.07 -1.51 -11.49
C LYS A 106 13.95 -0.75 -10.78
N ALA A 107 14.05 -0.61 -9.46
CA ALA A 107 13.18 0.24 -8.65
C ALA A 107 13.82 1.61 -8.43
N TYR A 108 12.99 2.63 -8.37
CA TYR A 108 13.41 4.02 -8.26
C TYR A 108 12.59 4.79 -7.23
N LEU A 109 13.23 5.74 -6.59
CA LEU A 109 12.62 6.81 -5.79
C LEU A 109 13.06 8.15 -6.40
N ASP A 110 12.11 8.94 -6.90
CA ASP A 110 12.35 10.26 -7.51
C ASP A 110 13.48 10.24 -8.55
N GLY A 111 13.51 9.21 -9.40
CA GLY A 111 14.51 9.02 -10.44
C GLY A 111 15.83 8.40 -9.98
N ASN A 112 16.03 8.19 -8.68
CA ASN A 112 17.23 7.55 -8.14
C ASN A 112 16.97 6.06 -7.91
N GLU A 113 17.88 5.21 -8.37
CA GLU A 113 17.80 3.75 -8.14
C GLU A 113 17.86 3.46 -6.64
N ILE A 114 16.95 2.59 -6.18
CA ILE A 114 16.87 2.16 -4.77
C ILE A 114 17.14 0.67 -4.64
N HIS A 115 17.59 0.27 -3.46
CA HIS A 115 17.89 -1.11 -3.10
C HIS A 115 17.41 -1.40 -1.68
N VAL A 116 17.09 -2.66 -1.43
CA VAL A 116 16.84 -3.16 -0.07
C VAL A 116 18.11 -3.05 0.79
N SER A 117 17.94 -3.10 2.11
CA SER A 117 19.05 -3.10 3.04
C SER A 117 19.87 -4.40 2.97
N ASP A 118 21.10 -4.37 3.49
CA ASP A 118 21.97 -5.54 3.63
C ASP A 118 21.83 -6.22 5.00
N VAL A 119 20.88 -5.82 5.83
CA VAL A 119 20.66 -6.40 7.16
C VAL A 119 20.18 -7.84 7.03
N SER A 120 20.90 -8.78 7.64
CA SER A 120 20.67 -10.23 7.54
C SER A 120 20.41 -10.93 8.87
N VAL A 121 20.43 -10.18 9.98
CA VAL A 121 20.20 -10.71 11.33
C VAL A 121 19.08 -9.93 12.02
N LEU A 122 18.19 -10.68 12.68
CA LEU A 122 16.99 -10.13 13.30
C LEU A 122 17.30 -9.05 14.35
N ASP A 123 18.33 -9.24 15.14
CA ASP A 123 18.73 -8.32 16.22
C ASP A 123 19.02 -6.88 15.71
N ASN A 124 19.41 -6.75 14.44
CA ASN A 124 19.67 -5.47 13.81
C ASN A 124 18.50 -5.00 12.92
N ALA A 125 17.51 -5.87 12.69
CA ALA A 125 16.46 -5.58 11.72
C ALA A 125 15.43 -4.58 12.24
N PHE A 126 15.09 -3.61 11.38
CA PHE A 126 14.03 -2.63 11.60
C PHE A 126 12.80 -3.03 10.79
N ILE A 127 11.72 -3.46 11.46
CA ILE A 127 10.61 -4.19 10.84
C ILE A 127 9.32 -3.37 10.93
N ALA A 128 8.64 -3.22 9.79
CA ALA A 128 7.27 -2.72 9.73
C ALA A 128 6.27 -3.85 10.02
N LEU A 129 5.28 -3.58 10.85
CA LEU A 129 4.18 -4.50 11.17
C LEU A 129 2.87 -3.91 10.71
N GLY A 130 2.01 -4.73 10.11
CA GLY A 130 0.63 -4.39 9.82
C GLY A 130 -0.33 -5.33 10.55
N PHE A 131 -1.49 -4.81 10.96
CA PHE A 131 -2.54 -5.58 11.61
C PHE A 131 -3.84 -5.42 10.83
N PRO A 132 -4.36 -6.52 10.24
CA PRO A 132 -5.61 -6.48 9.50
C PRO A 132 -6.79 -6.03 10.38
N TYR A 133 -7.75 -5.32 9.80
CA TYR A 133 -8.95 -4.83 10.51
C TYR A 133 -9.80 -5.95 11.12
N ASN A 134 -9.82 -7.14 10.50
CA ASN A 134 -10.53 -8.31 11.07
C ASN A 134 -9.77 -8.88 12.27
N SER A 135 -9.90 -8.21 13.42
CA SER A 135 -9.20 -8.56 14.65
C SER A 135 -9.57 -9.95 15.18
N ASP A 136 -10.78 -10.43 14.96
CA ASP A 136 -11.22 -11.75 15.46
C ASP A 136 -10.45 -12.88 14.78
N ALA A 137 -10.20 -12.76 13.46
CA ALA A 137 -9.44 -13.73 12.71
C ALA A 137 -7.93 -13.64 12.98
N TYR A 138 -7.37 -12.44 13.14
CA TYR A 138 -5.92 -12.23 13.09
C TYR A 138 -5.28 -11.86 14.43
N ARG A 139 -6.05 -11.61 15.51
CA ARG A 139 -5.50 -11.31 16.84
C ARG A 139 -4.44 -12.31 17.34
N PRO A 140 -4.64 -13.65 17.20
CA PRO A 140 -3.62 -14.59 17.65
C PRO A 140 -2.29 -14.47 16.90
N VAL A 141 -2.36 -14.20 15.58
CA VAL A 141 -1.19 -14.00 14.72
C VAL A 141 -0.49 -12.69 15.08
N ALA A 142 -1.23 -11.60 15.23
CA ALA A 142 -0.70 -10.29 15.63
C ALA A 142 -0.01 -10.36 17.00
N ALA A 143 -0.64 -10.99 18.00
CA ALA A 143 -0.06 -11.19 19.32
C ALA A 143 1.24 -12.01 19.25
N HIS A 144 1.24 -13.09 18.45
CA HIS A 144 2.43 -13.92 18.27
C HIS A 144 3.57 -13.16 17.58
N LEU A 145 3.27 -12.34 16.57
CA LEU A 145 4.29 -11.50 15.91
C LEU A 145 4.94 -10.55 16.92
N VAL A 146 4.13 -9.86 17.72
CA VAL A 146 4.66 -8.95 18.76
C VAL A 146 5.52 -9.72 19.76
N ASP A 147 5.05 -10.85 20.26
CA ASP A 147 5.80 -11.71 21.21
C ASP A 147 7.16 -12.17 20.64
N ARG A 148 7.20 -12.52 19.36
CA ARG A 148 8.43 -13.01 18.69
C ARG A 148 9.42 -11.93 18.28
N LEU A 149 8.97 -10.70 18.11
CA LEU A 149 9.81 -9.60 17.61
C LEU A 149 10.21 -8.60 18.69
N TYR A 150 9.35 -8.39 19.69
CA TYR A 150 9.64 -7.45 20.76
C TYR A 150 10.83 -7.93 21.62
N GLY A 151 11.90 -7.12 21.64
CA GLY A 151 13.15 -7.43 22.34
C GLY A 151 14.11 -8.37 21.57
N PHE A 152 13.74 -8.80 20.34
CA PHE A 152 14.58 -9.63 19.48
C PHE A 152 14.94 -8.96 18.15
N ALA A 153 14.07 -8.08 17.65
CA ALA A 153 14.37 -7.24 16.49
C ALA A 153 15.03 -5.94 16.93
N GLY A 154 15.84 -5.32 16.07
CA GLY A 154 16.45 -4.02 16.28
C GLY A 154 15.40 -2.90 16.50
N GLY A 155 14.22 -3.06 15.92
CA GLY A 155 13.06 -2.20 16.19
C GLY A 155 11.85 -2.59 15.37
N THR A 156 10.65 -2.19 15.84
CA THR A 156 9.40 -2.42 15.11
C THR A 156 8.59 -1.13 14.98
N ARG A 157 7.83 -1.01 13.90
CA ARG A 157 6.90 0.11 13.66
C ARG A 157 5.59 -0.39 13.08
N LEU A 158 4.51 0.30 13.43
CA LEU A 158 3.22 0.25 12.73
C LEU A 158 3.01 1.63 12.14
N MET A 159 3.13 1.75 10.83
CA MET A 159 3.01 3.05 10.15
C MET A 159 1.60 3.27 9.61
N GLY A 160 0.85 2.21 9.30
CA GLY A 160 -0.57 2.28 8.90
C GLY A 160 -0.82 2.59 7.43
N SER A 161 0.17 2.39 6.56
CA SER A 161 0.08 2.46 5.11
C SER A 161 0.90 1.31 4.51
N ALA A 162 0.22 0.32 3.98
CA ALA A 162 0.84 -0.93 3.54
C ALA A 162 1.79 -0.72 2.36
N ALA A 163 1.33 0.00 1.34
CA ALA A 163 2.11 0.26 0.13
C ALA A 163 3.32 1.17 0.43
N ALA A 164 3.16 2.20 1.29
CA ALA A 164 4.30 3.03 1.69
C ALA A 164 5.34 2.23 2.48
N GLU A 165 4.92 1.36 3.42
CA GLU A 165 5.84 0.50 4.18
C GLU A 165 6.59 -0.48 3.27
N LEU A 166 5.94 -1.06 2.24
CA LEU A 166 6.60 -1.91 1.24
C LEU A 166 7.62 -1.14 0.41
N CYS A 167 7.29 0.10 0.01
CA CYS A 167 8.24 1.00 -0.66
C CYS A 167 9.44 1.34 0.24
N TYR A 168 9.21 1.51 1.54
CA TYR A 168 10.30 1.76 2.48
C TYR A 168 11.20 0.54 2.66
N VAL A 169 10.67 -0.69 2.55
CA VAL A 169 11.52 -1.90 2.47
C VAL A 169 12.33 -1.89 1.17
N ALA A 170 11.71 -1.60 0.03
CA ALA A 170 12.40 -1.52 -1.26
C ALA A 170 13.53 -0.47 -1.28
N ALA A 171 13.39 0.61 -0.50
CA ALA A 171 14.38 1.67 -0.34
C ALA A 171 15.39 1.45 0.81
N GLY A 172 15.34 0.30 1.49
CA GLY A 172 16.24 -0.04 2.59
C GLY A 172 16.01 0.77 3.88
N ARG A 173 14.83 1.42 4.02
CA ARG A 173 14.45 2.15 5.24
C ARG A 173 13.90 1.21 6.31
N PHE A 174 13.22 0.14 5.89
CA PHE A 174 12.90 -1.04 6.68
C PHE A 174 13.60 -2.25 6.08
N ASP A 175 13.87 -3.24 6.92
CA ASP A 175 14.51 -4.48 6.50
C ASP A 175 13.48 -5.57 6.15
N ALA A 176 12.27 -5.45 6.70
CA ALA A 176 11.14 -6.31 6.39
C ALA A 176 9.81 -5.62 6.71
N ARG A 177 8.75 -6.15 6.11
CA ARG A 177 7.36 -5.86 6.48
C ARG A 177 6.61 -7.18 6.67
N ILE A 178 5.77 -7.25 7.71
CA ILE A 178 5.01 -8.45 8.06
C ILE A 178 3.56 -8.05 8.34
N GLU A 179 2.64 -8.65 7.61
CA GLU A 179 1.19 -8.57 7.85
C GLU A 179 0.51 -9.86 7.42
N ALA A 180 -0.55 -10.24 8.12
CA ALA A 180 -1.23 -11.52 7.89
C ALA A 180 -2.18 -11.50 6.70
N TYR A 181 -2.64 -10.32 6.27
CA TYR A 181 -3.57 -10.16 5.16
C TYR A 181 -3.45 -8.76 4.54
N LEU A 182 -3.48 -8.71 3.24
CA LEU A 182 -3.53 -7.48 2.42
C LEU A 182 -4.56 -7.65 1.31
N GLY A 183 -5.15 -6.55 0.86
CA GLY A 183 -5.94 -6.50 -0.35
C GLY A 183 -5.06 -6.56 -1.61
N PRO A 184 -5.63 -6.87 -2.78
CA PRO A 184 -4.85 -6.93 -4.03
C PRO A 184 -4.34 -5.56 -4.49
N TRP A 185 -4.85 -4.47 -3.96
CA TRP A 185 -4.46 -3.09 -4.24
C TRP A 185 -3.32 -2.59 -3.36
N ASP A 186 -3.06 -3.27 -2.22
CA ASP A 186 -1.98 -2.92 -1.27
C ASP A 186 -0.59 -3.39 -1.72
N VAL A 187 -0.50 -4.31 -2.73
CA VAL A 187 0.73 -5.02 -3.12
C VAL A 187 0.97 -5.05 -4.61
#